data_af610a12e7b62e80eac47ecb95cd2226
#
_entry.id   af610a12e7b62e80eac47ecb95cd2226
#
_cell.length_a   1.000
_cell.length_b   1.000
_cell.length_c   1.000
_cell.angle_alpha   90.00
_cell.angle_beta   90.00
_cell.angle_gamma   90.00
#
_symmetry.space_group_name_H-M   'P 1'
#
loop_
_entity.id
_entity.type
_entity.pdbx_description
1 polymer ?
#
loop_
_entity_poly.entity_id
_entity_poly.type
_entity_poly.pdbx_seq_one_letter_code
_entity_poly.pdbx_strand_id
1 'polypeptide(L)'
;MVKNKNAVKGLLVLGGVGTAAFSVYTISKKYAKKLLYRHHKQEDRPSILEAKYSSKNITIKNDQDIQLRGILIPKENPQETVVILHPFGLQAKDMQLYVPYFEEHLPEAQILLVDACAHGQSDGYIRGFGIKDINDLVCWNNYLLDTYGKDHKILLYGKEQGANTILNAAGKHVLKNVKAIISDGAYTSPYDIIGYRLEADYKISKYPAISIIARHIKKAVHIDLKENTAKYVRHNDIPTLYFHAKEDEFVPLKMVYPLYNKNRGKKVLFVLKDEKYLYELVENDDFKQTLSQFIKKYMK
;
A
#
# COMPACT_ATOMS: atom_id res chain seq x y z
N MET A 1 15.64 -19.35 62.67
CA MET A 1 15.50 -18.32 61.62
C MET A 1 15.24 -18.96 60.27
N VAL A 2 13.98 -19.20 59.92
CA VAL A 2 13.60 -19.73 58.60
C VAL A 2 13.36 -18.52 57.73
N LYS A 3 14.39 -18.09 56.98
CA LYS A 3 14.29 -17.00 56.01
C LYS A 3 13.44 -17.48 54.83
N ASN A 4 12.39 -16.75 54.61
CA ASN A 4 11.30 -16.88 53.65
C ASN A 4 11.84 -17.03 52.20
N LYS A 5 12.22 -18.27 51.81
CA LYS A 5 12.67 -18.64 50.45
C LYS A 5 11.62 -18.34 49.36
N ASN A 6 10.36 -18.26 49.76
CA ASN A 6 9.24 -17.99 48.84
C ASN A 6 9.12 -16.50 48.48
N ALA A 7 9.48 -15.59 49.40
CA ALA A 7 9.48 -14.15 49.12
C ALA A 7 10.59 -13.75 48.11
N VAL A 8 11.76 -14.36 48.24
CA VAL A 8 12.90 -14.11 47.30
C VAL A 8 12.60 -14.66 45.92
N LYS A 9 11.97 -15.84 45.82
CA LYS A 9 11.53 -16.39 44.52
C LYS A 9 10.45 -15.51 43.89
N GLY A 10 9.51 -14.99 44.69
CA GLY A 10 8.50 -14.06 44.18
C GLY A 10 9.08 -12.75 43.66
N LEU A 11 10.08 -12.19 44.34
CA LEU A 11 10.76 -10.97 43.88
C LEU A 11 11.60 -11.20 42.61
N LEU A 12 12.27 -12.33 42.48
CA LEU A 12 13.03 -12.68 41.27
C LEU A 12 12.13 -12.93 40.07
N VAL A 13 10.97 -13.57 40.26
CA VAL A 13 9.96 -13.76 39.20
C VAL A 13 9.34 -12.41 38.79
N LEU A 14 8.99 -11.56 39.73
CA LEU A 14 8.48 -10.21 39.46
C LEU A 14 9.52 -9.32 38.81
N GLY A 15 10.79 -9.39 39.20
CA GLY A 15 11.90 -8.71 38.55
C GLY A 15 12.10 -9.19 37.11
N GLY A 16 12.07 -10.51 36.86
CA GLY A 16 12.22 -11.09 35.53
C GLY A 16 11.04 -10.72 34.59
N VAL A 17 9.81 -10.74 35.09
CA VAL A 17 8.62 -10.32 34.30
C VAL A 17 8.67 -8.81 34.04
N GLY A 18 9.09 -8.02 35.00
CA GLY A 18 9.23 -6.55 34.83
C GLY A 18 10.26 -6.18 33.77
N THR A 19 11.42 -6.83 33.77
CA THR A 19 12.48 -6.61 32.76
C THR A 19 12.05 -7.09 31.36
N ALA A 20 11.37 -8.23 31.25
CA ALA A 20 10.83 -8.72 29.97
C ALA A 20 9.76 -7.77 29.41
N ALA A 21 8.83 -7.31 30.23
CA ALA A 21 7.78 -6.38 29.83
C ALA A 21 8.37 -5.02 29.39
N PHE A 22 9.37 -4.51 30.11
CA PHE A 22 10.08 -3.28 29.75
C PHE A 22 10.84 -3.43 28.43
N SER A 23 11.47 -4.58 28.19
CA SER A 23 12.17 -4.87 26.93
C SER A 23 11.20 -4.92 25.76
N VAL A 24 10.07 -5.62 25.88
CA VAL A 24 9.01 -5.67 24.83
C VAL A 24 8.49 -4.27 24.55
N TYR A 25 8.22 -3.46 25.58
CA TYR A 25 7.76 -2.08 25.39
C TYR A 25 8.79 -1.23 24.63
N THR A 26 10.05 -1.28 25.03
CA THR A 26 11.11 -0.48 24.43
C THR A 26 11.38 -0.86 22.97
N ILE A 27 11.46 -2.17 22.69
CA ILE A 27 11.64 -2.70 21.34
C ILE A 27 10.45 -2.30 20.46
N SER A 28 9.21 -2.48 20.94
CA SER A 28 8.00 -2.12 20.20
C SER A 28 7.96 -0.62 19.87
N LYS A 29 8.36 0.24 20.82
CA LYS A 29 8.44 1.68 20.61
C LYS A 29 9.52 2.04 19.57
N LYS A 30 10.69 1.40 19.61
CA LYS A 30 11.76 1.60 18.61
C LYS A 30 11.30 1.15 17.23
N TYR A 31 10.62 0.01 17.14
CA TYR A 31 10.06 -0.50 15.89
C TYR A 31 8.96 0.42 15.35
N ALA A 32 8.06 0.92 16.19
CA ALA A 32 7.06 1.91 15.80
C ALA A 32 7.68 3.16 15.16
N LYS A 33 8.77 3.69 15.74
CA LYS A 33 9.50 4.81 15.16
C LYS A 33 10.11 4.46 13.80
N LYS A 34 10.70 3.27 13.65
CA LYS A 34 11.27 2.79 12.38
C LYS A 34 10.21 2.66 11.28
N LEU A 35 9.02 2.19 11.61
CA LEU A 35 7.90 2.11 10.68
C LEU A 35 7.39 3.51 10.30
N LEU A 36 7.23 4.39 11.28
CA LEU A 36 6.58 5.67 11.13
C LEU A 36 7.41 6.69 10.37
N TYR A 37 8.70 6.76 10.69
CA TYR A 37 9.56 7.83 10.18
C TYR A 37 10.49 7.33 9.08
N ARG A 38 10.62 8.13 8.02
CA ARG A 38 11.70 7.98 7.05
C ARG A 38 12.96 8.65 7.59
N HIS A 39 14.05 7.91 7.65
CA HIS A 39 15.34 8.44 8.13
C HIS A 39 16.19 9.07 7.03
N HIS A 40 16.10 8.53 5.80
CA HIS A 40 16.84 9.00 4.63
C HIS A 40 15.95 8.89 3.39
N LYS A 41 16.17 9.76 2.38
CA LYS A 41 15.59 9.56 1.04
C LYS A 41 16.10 8.22 0.49
N GLN A 42 15.25 7.52 -0.23
CA GLN A 42 15.68 6.31 -0.92
C GLN A 42 16.67 6.68 -2.02
N GLU A 43 17.64 5.81 -2.26
CA GLU A 43 18.60 6.02 -3.33
C GLU A 43 17.88 6.12 -4.67
N ASP A 44 18.31 7.07 -5.49
CA ASP A 44 17.85 7.20 -6.85
C ASP A 44 18.55 6.14 -7.70
N ARG A 45 17.93 4.96 -7.80
CA ARG A 45 18.50 3.83 -8.55
C ARG A 45 18.31 4.04 -10.05
N PRO A 46 19.24 3.53 -10.90
CA PRO A 46 19.05 3.49 -12.34
C PRO A 46 17.69 2.87 -12.69
N SER A 47 16.99 3.48 -13.61
CA SER A 47 15.66 3.04 -14.03
C SER A 47 15.75 2.42 -15.42
N ILE A 48 15.15 1.23 -15.59
CA ILE A 48 14.91 0.63 -16.90
C ILE A 48 14.03 1.54 -17.74
N LEU A 49 13.19 2.35 -17.10
CA LEU A 49 12.32 3.32 -17.76
C LEU A 49 13.11 4.38 -18.53
N GLU A 50 14.21 4.87 -17.97
CA GLU A 50 15.05 5.91 -18.60
C GLU A 50 15.75 5.39 -19.85
N ALA A 51 16.06 4.09 -19.90
CA ALA A 51 16.68 3.45 -21.05
C ALA A 51 15.67 3.10 -22.17
N LYS A 52 14.43 2.80 -21.80
CA LYS A 52 13.41 2.27 -22.73
C LYS A 52 12.32 3.29 -23.09
N TYR A 53 12.01 4.22 -22.18
CA TYR A 53 10.89 5.15 -22.32
C TYR A 53 11.34 6.59 -22.16
N SER A 54 10.73 7.50 -22.94
CA SER A 54 10.86 8.94 -22.72
C SER A 54 10.05 9.34 -21.49
N SER A 55 10.60 9.11 -20.29
CA SER A 55 9.93 9.43 -19.04
C SER A 55 10.16 10.87 -18.59
N LYS A 56 9.22 11.43 -17.83
CA LYS A 56 9.28 12.77 -17.25
C LYS A 56 9.06 12.72 -15.75
N ASN A 57 9.88 13.40 -14.97
CA ASN A 57 9.65 13.59 -13.55
C ASN A 57 8.59 14.67 -13.33
N ILE A 58 7.52 14.32 -12.62
CA ILE A 58 6.45 15.24 -12.25
C ILE A 58 6.56 15.55 -10.76
N THR A 59 6.31 16.80 -10.43
CA THR A 59 6.26 17.27 -9.04
C THR A 59 4.95 18.00 -8.83
N ILE A 60 4.22 17.60 -7.80
CA ILE A 60 3.05 18.32 -7.31
C ILE A 60 3.22 18.63 -5.81
N LYS A 61 2.38 19.48 -5.27
CA LYS A 61 2.28 19.71 -3.82
C LYS A 61 0.98 19.12 -3.30
N ASN A 62 1.04 18.46 -2.15
CA ASN A 62 -0.18 18.06 -1.47
C ASN A 62 -0.76 19.22 -0.62
N ASP A 63 -1.87 18.95 0.07
CA ASP A 63 -2.58 19.91 0.93
C ASP A 63 -1.76 20.41 2.15
N GLN A 64 -0.64 19.75 2.45
CA GLN A 64 0.31 20.13 3.50
C GLN A 64 1.58 20.78 2.95
N ASP A 65 1.57 21.23 1.69
CA ASP A 65 2.71 21.84 0.98
C ASP A 65 3.93 20.89 0.82
N ILE A 66 3.72 19.58 0.99
CA ILE A 66 4.76 18.56 0.79
C ILE A 66 4.89 18.27 -0.70
N GLN A 67 6.12 18.30 -1.23
CA GLN A 67 6.38 17.96 -2.62
C GLN A 67 6.29 16.45 -2.83
N LEU A 68 5.33 16.03 -3.65
CA LEU A 68 5.17 14.65 -4.13
C LEU A 68 5.83 14.52 -5.49
N ARG A 69 6.49 13.38 -5.70
CA ARG A 69 7.19 13.04 -6.94
C ARG A 69 6.52 11.88 -7.66
N GLY A 70 6.52 11.94 -8.97
CA GLY A 70 6.05 10.86 -9.82
C GLY A 70 6.85 10.79 -11.11
N ILE A 71 6.83 9.65 -11.76
CA ILE A 71 7.46 9.39 -13.05
C ILE A 71 6.34 9.16 -14.05
N LEU A 72 6.22 10.04 -15.02
CA LEU A 72 5.25 9.96 -16.10
C LEU A 72 5.91 9.39 -17.35
N ILE A 73 5.30 8.36 -17.92
CA ILE A 73 5.56 7.87 -19.27
C ILE A 73 4.46 8.46 -20.14
N PRO A 74 4.75 9.55 -20.87
CA PRO A 74 3.72 10.29 -21.58
C PRO A 74 3.27 9.58 -22.85
N LYS A 75 2.07 9.88 -23.28
CA LYS A 75 1.55 9.61 -24.63
C LYS A 75 1.14 10.93 -25.28
N GLU A 76 1.03 10.92 -26.59
CA GLU A 76 0.53 12.06 -27.34
C GLU A 76 -0.99 12.14 -27.19
N ASN A 77 -1.53 13.30 -26.77
CA ASN A 77 -2.96 13.54 -26.55
C ASN A 77 -3.68 12.45 -25.71
N PRO A 78 -3.20 12.11 -24.51
CA PRO A 78 -3.71 10.99 -23.75
C PRO A 78 -5.15 11.26 -23.28
N GLN A 79 -6.06 10.31 -23.51
CA GLN A 79 -7.42 10.36 -23.00
C GLN A 79 -7.58 9.61 -21.67
N GLU A 80 -6.55 8.87 -21.28
CA GLU A 80 -6.55 8.07 -20.08
C GLU A 80 -5.16 7.93 -19.46
N THR A 81 -5.12 7.74 -18.13
CA THR A 81 -3.89 7.51 -17.36
C THR A 81 -4.03 6.28 -16.47
N VAL A 82 -3.02 5.43 -16.49
CA VAL A 82 -2.79 4.41 -15.46
C VAL A 82 -1.93 5.01 -14.36
N VAL A 83 -2.46 5.10 -13.13
CA VAL A 83 -1.69 5.55 -11.96
C VAL A 83 -1.29 4.33 -11.13
N ILE A 84 0.00 4.18 -10.85
CA ILE A 84 0.57 3.03 -10.15
C ILE A 84 1.13 3.46 -8.79
N LEU A 85 0.58 2.84 -7.72
CA LEU A 85 0.97 3.08 -6.33
C LEU A 85 1.77 1.90 -5.79
N HIS A 86 2.92 2.20 -5.19
CA HIS A 86 3.87 1.21 -4.66
C HIS A 86 3.48 0.66 -3.27
N PRO A 87 4.04 -0.50 -2.85
CA PRO A 87 3.90 -1.04 -1.49
C PRO A 87 4.70 -0.25 -0.46
N PHE A 88 4.46 -0.54 0.83
CA PHE A 88 5.20 0.06 1.93
C PHE A 88 6.70 -0.17 1.82
N GLY A 89 7.47 0.91 1.96
CA GLY A 89 8.93 0.86 1.97
C GLY A 89 9.59 0.78 0.59
N LEU A 90 8.81 0.64 -0.48
CA LEU A 90 9.27 0.75 -1.86
C LEU A 90 9.02 2.15 -2.41
N GLN A 91 9.30 2.36 -3.70
CA GLN A 91 9.18 3.63 -4.40
C GLN A 91 8.61 3.43 -5.82
N ALA A 92 8.24 4.53 -6.46
CA ALA A 92 7.70 4.53 -7.82
C ALA A 92 8.58 3.74 -8.81
N LYS A 93 9.90 3.91 -8.75
CA LYS A 93 10.85 3.17 -9.63
C LYS A 93 10.78 1.66 -9.46
N ASP A 94 10.43 1.14 -8.28
CA ASP A 94 10.31 -0.29 -8.06
C ASP A 94 9.09 -0.88 -8.77
N MET A 95 8.13 -0.03 -9.19
CA MET A 95 6.93 -0.42 -9.93
C MET A 95 7.11 -0.42 -11.46
N GLN A 96 8.30 -0.10 -11.96
CA GLN A 96 8.59 0.00 -13.39
C GLN A 96 8.34 -1.29 -14.17
N LEU A 97 8.39 -2.46 -13.51
CA LEU A 97 8.15 -3.76 -14.13
C LEU A 97 6.71 -3.93 -14.62
N TYR A 98 5.77 -3.14 -14.10
CA TYR A 98 4.37 -3.17 -14.51
C TYR A 98 4.08 -2.31 -15.75
N VAL A 99 5.01 -1.45 -16.15
CA VAL A 99 4.83 -0.54 -17.29
C VAL A 99 4.60 -1.26 -18.62
N PRO A 100 5.45 -2.22 -19.05
CA PRO A 100 5.25 -2.94 -20.30
C PRO A 100 3.89 -3.62 -20.37
N TYR A 101 3.42 -4.07 -19.24
CA TYR A 101 2.18 -4.78 -19.10
C TYR A 101 0.96 -3.88 -19.36
N PHE A 102 0.95 -2.66 -18.79
CA PHE A 102 -0.11 -1.70 -19.08
C PHE A 102 -0.02 -1.14 -20.49
N GLU A 103 1.18 -0.99 -21.06
CA GLU A 103 1.33 -0.60 -22.46
C GLU A 103 0.74 -1.62 -23.43
N GLU A 104 0.89 -2.92 -23.15
CA GLU A 104 0.30 -3.98 -23.96
C GLU A 104 -1.23 -3.92 -23.97
N HIS A 105 -1.84 -3.59 -22.83
CA HIS A 105 -3.30 -3.67 -22.66
C HIS A 105 -4.02 -2.34 -22.85
N LEU A 106 -3.31 -1.22 -22.68
CA LEU A 106 -3.78 0.15 -22.85
C LEU A 106 -2.71 0.98 -23.59
N PRO A 107 -2.44 0.69 -24.87
CA PRO A 107 -1.33 1.31 -25.61
C PRO A 107 -1.44 2.84 -25.73
N GLU A 108 -2.65 3.40 -25.66
CA GLU A 108 -2.93 4.83 -25.74
C GLU A 108 -2.91 5.53 -24.37
N ALA A 109 -2.87 4.76 -23.28
CA ALA A 109 -2.81 5.34 -21.95
C ALA A 109 -1.38 5.81 -21.62
N GLN A 110 -1.27 6.99 -21.04
CA GLN A 110 -0.04 7.35 -20.34
C GLN A 110 0.03 6.65 -18.96
N ILE A 111 1.23 6.46 -18.43
CA ILE A 111 1.44 5.75 -17.17
C ILE A 111 2.14 6.68 -16.18
N LEU A 112 1.57 6.83 -14.99
CA LEU A 112 2.12 7.64 -13.90
C LEU A 112 2.44 6.77 -12.70
N LEU A 113 3.72 6.61 -12.39
CA LEU A 113 4.21 5.96 -11.18
C LEU A 113 4.39 7.02 -10.11
N VAL A 114 3.78 6.86 -8.93
CA VAL A 114 3.80 7.90 -7.88
C VAL A 114 4.51 7.43 -6.62
N ASP A 115 5.33 8.30 -6.04
CA ASP A 115 5.91 8.14 -4.71
C ASP A 115 4.94 8.72 -3.67
N ALA A 116 4.51 7.91 -2.71
CA ALA A 116 3.77 8.39 -1.55
C ALA A 116 4.64 9.31 -0.68
N CYS A 117 4.03 10.16 0.13
CA CYS A 117 4.73 10.96 1.13
C CYS A 117 5.67 10.09 1.97
N ALA A 118 6.87 10.59 2.25
CA ALA A 118 7.93 9.87 2.97
C ALA A 118 8.42 8.57 2.30
N HIS A 119 8.23 8.42 0.98
CA HIS A 119 8.79 7.34 0.16
C HIS A 119 9.51 7.90 -1.06
N GLY A 120 10.38 7.10 -1.67
CA GLY A 120 11.10 7.44 -2.88
C GLY A 120 11.70 8.85 -2.88
N GLN A 121 11.40 9.61 -3.91
CA GLN A 121 11.85 10.99 -4.09
C GLN A 121 10.87 12.03 -3.53
N SER A 122 9.65 11.62 -3.13
CA SER A 122 8.70 12.52 -2.45
C SER A 122 9.26 13.02 -1.12
N ASP A 123 8.92 14.25 -0.75
CA ASP A 123 9.30 14.83 0.54
C ASP A 123 8.46 14.25 1.68
N GLY A 124 8.64 14.77 2.89
CA GLY A 124 7.97 14.30 4.10
C GLY A 124 8.79 13.29 4.91
N TYR A 125 8.38 13.11 6.17
CA TYR A 125 9.04 12.23 7.14
C TYR A 125 8.10 11.16 7.70
N ILE A 126 6.80 11.41 7.66
CA ILE A 126 5.77 10.56 8.27
C ILE A 126 5.11 9.73 7.18
N ARG A 127 5.23 8.40 7.31
CA ARG A 127 4.55 7.46 6.42
C ARG A 127 3.08 7.33 6.76
N GLY A 128 2.24 7.26 5.73
CA GLY A 128 0.78 7.35 5.84
C GLY A 128 0.05 6.06 6.10
N PHE A 129 0.69 4.89 5.92
CA PHE A 129 0.12 3.53 6.12
C PHE A 129 -1.14 3.22 5.30
N GLY A 130 -1.29 3.84 4.12
CA GLY A 130 -2.50 3.73 3.30
C GLY A 130 -3.71 4.48 3.86
N ILE A 131 -3.51 5.28 4.92
CA ILE A 131 -4.55 6.06 5.61
C ILE A 131 -4.38 7.54 5.27
N LYS A 132 -3.22 8.13 5.56
CA LYS A 132 -2.93 9.53 5.18
C LYS A 132 -2.56 9.67 3.70
N ASP A 133 -2.01 8.60 3.09
CA ASP A 133 -1.67 8.56 1.66
C ASP A 133 -2.88 8.78 0.74
N ILE A 134 -4.10 8.68 1.26
CA ILE A 134 -5.33 9.03 0.54
C ILE A 134 -5.29 10.47 0.03
N ASN A 135 -4.81 11.40 0.84
CA ASN A 135 -4.72 12.81 0.45
C ASN A 135 -3.74 13.01 -0.72
N ASP A 136 -2.60 12.31 -0.68
CA ASP A 136 -1.62 12.34 -1.77
C ASP A 136 -2.25 11.81 -3.08
N LEU A 137 -2.99 10.70 -3.01
CA LEU A 137 -3.69 10.14 -4.17
C LEU A 137 -4.76 11.10 -4.71
N VAL A 138 -5.49 11.80 -3.84
CA VAL A 138 -6.47 12.82 -4.25
C VAL A 138 -5.77 13.99 -4.96
N CYS A 139 -4.60 14.42 -4.49
CA CYS A 139 -3.83 15.46 -5.16
C CYS A 139 -3.37 15.02 -6.56
N TRP A 140 -2.91 13.78 -6.73
CA TRP A 140 -2.58 13.22 -8.03
C TRP A 140 -3.80 13.09 -8.95
N ASN A 141 -4.94 12.65 -8.40
CA ASN A 141 -6.20 12.57 -9.16
C ASN A 141 -6.63 13.95 -9.67
N ASN A 142 -6.60 14.98 -8.81
CA ASN A 142 -6.93 16.35 -9.20
C ASN A 142 -5.93 16.89 -10.23
N TYR A 143 -4.62 16.69 -10.03
CA TYR A 143 -3.59 17.09 -10.99
C TYR A 143 -3.87 16.55 -12.41
N LEU A 144 -4.23 15.29 -12.54
CA LEU A 144 -4.56 14.70 -13.84
C LEU A 144 -5.80 15.35 -14.47
N LEU A 145 -6.85 15.59 -13.69
CA LEU A 145 -8.07 16.21 -14.19
C LEU A 145 -7.91 17.70 -14.52
N ASP A 146 -7.06 18.40 -13.76
CA ASP A 146 -6.75 19.80 -14.03
C ASP A 146 -5.85 19.95 -15.27
N THR A 147 -4.97 18.97 -15.53
CA THR A 147 -4.02 18.99 -16.66
C THR A 147 -4.66 18.52 -17.96
N TYR A 148 -5.47 17.44 -17.91
CA TYR A 148 -5.97 16.76 -19.11
C TYR A 148 -7.49 16.90 -19.31
N GLY A 149 -8.18 17.57 -18.37
CA GLY A 149 -9.61 17.78 -18.44
C GLY A 149 -10.45 16.84 -17.56
N LYS A 150 -11.67 17.26 -17.24
CA LYS A 150 -12.57 16.55 -16.31
C LYS A 150 -13.03 15.18 -16.82
N ASP A 151 -12.99 14.97 -18.12
CA ASP A 151 -13.41 13.71 -18.77
C ASP A 151 -12.26 12.70 -18.89
N HIS A 152 -11.04 13.10 -18.51
CA HIS A 152 -9.85 12.24 -18.55
C HIS A 152 -10.04 10.98 -17.67
N LYS A 153 -9.97 9.81 -18.29
CA LYS A 153 -10.21 8.53 -17.60
C LYS A 153 -8.98 8.10 -16.79
N ILE A 154 -9.21 7.53 -15.62
CA ILE A 154 -8.14 7.07 -14.74
C ILE A 154 -8.37 5.60 -14.38
N LEU A 155 -7.34 4.78 -14.57
CA LEU A 155 -7.20 3.44 -14.00
C LEU A 155 -6.21 3.51 -12.84
N LEU A 156 -6.60 3.01 -11.67
CA LEU A 156 -5.71 2.92 -10.52
C LEU A 156 -5.23 1.50 -10.32
N TYR A 157 -3.92 1.31 -10.29
CA TYR A 157 -3.28 0.08 -9.85
C TYR A 157 -2.53 0.33 -8.55
N GLY A 158 -2.75 -0.47 -7.55
CA GLY A 158 -2.03 -0.39 -6.29
C GLY A 158 -1.62 -1.76 -5.79
N LYS A 159 -0.40 -1.82 -5.24
CA LYS A 159 0.16 -3.01 -4.62
C LYS A 159 0.23 -2.84 -3.11
N GLU A 160 -0.22 -3.85 -2.34
CA GLU A 160 -0.21 -3.88 -0.87
C GLU A 160 -0.75 -2.56 -0.26
N GLN A 161 0.12 -1.72 0.35
CA GLN A 161 -0.27 -0.40 0.89
C GLN A 161 -0.89 0.49 -0.19
N GLY A 162 -0.33 0.50 -1.41
CA GLY A 162 -0.90 1.24 -2.53
C GLY A 162 -2.32 0.80 -2.84
N ALA A 163 -2.59 -0.52 -2.82
CA ALA A 163 -3.94 -1.06 -2.99
C ALA A 163 -4.88 -0.63 -1.87
N ASN A 164 -4.43 -0.65 -0.61
CA ASN A 164 -5.22 -0.17 0.51
C ASN A 164 -5.51 1.33 0.41
N THR A 165 -4.54 2.15 -0.03
CA THR A 165 -4.74 3.59 -0.27
C THR A 165 -5.87 3.82 -1.24
N ILE A 166 -5.85 3.11 -2.39
CA ILE A 166 -6.88 3.23 -3.44
C ILE A 166 -8.25 2.77 -2.92
N LEU A 167 -8.32 1.60 -2.29
CA LEU A 167 -9.58 1.05 -1.77
C LEU A 167 -10.19 1.94 -0.69
N ASN A 168 -9.38 2.51 0.19
CA ASN A 168 -9.83 3.43 1.21
C ASN A 168 -10.34 4.75 0.60
N ALA A 169 -9.63 5.29 -0.40
CA ALA A 169 -10.04 6.50 -1.12
C ALA A 169 -11.34 6.29 -1.89
N ALA A 170 -11.48 5.18 -2.61
CA ALA A 170 -12.67 4.81 -3.34
C ALA A 170 -13.89 4.67 -2.42
N GLY A 171 -13.75 3.97 -1.30
CA GLY A 171 -14.83 3.81 -0.33
C GLY A 171 -15.18 5.08 0.46
N LYS A 172 -14.34 6.11 0.42
CA LYS A 172 -14.61 7.46 0.92
C LYS A 172 -15.21 8.39 -0.14
N HIS A 173 -15.37 7.93 -1.40
CA HIS A 173 -15.88 8.70 -2.53
C HIS A 173 -15.12 10.01 -2.80
N VAL A 174 -13.80 10.01 -2.58
CA VAL A 174 -12.96 11.21 -2.78
C VAL A 174 -12.24 11.23 -4.13
N LEU A 175 -12.39 10.17 -4.93
CA LEU A 175 -11.80 10.05 -6.26
C LEU A 175 -12.79 10.49 -7.35
N LYS A 176 -12.27 11.16 -8.38
CA LYS A 176 -13.04 11.65 -9.51
C LYS A 176 -12.59 10.98 -10.79
N ASN A 177 -13.55 10.61 -11.62
CA ASN A 177 -13.36 10.01 -12.96
C ASN A 177 -12.44 8.77 -13.01
N VAL A 178 -12.32 8.04 -11.90
CA VAL A 178 -11.69 6.73 -11.85
C VAL A 178 -12.66 5.69 -12.39
N LYS A 179 -12.28 5.00 -13.48
CA LYS A 179 -13.13 4.03 -14.19
C LYS A 179 -12.96 2.61 -13.68
N ALA A 180 -11.76 2.28 -13.20
CA ALA A 180 -11.45 0.94 -12.72
C ALA A 180 -10.32 0.96 -11.68
N ILE A 181 -10.32 -0.05 -10.82
CA ILE A 181 -9.31 -0.29 -9.79
C ILE A 181 -8.76 -1.69 -9.95
N ILE A 182 -7.43 -1.83 -9.86
CA ILE A 182 -6.73 -3.10 -9.69
C ILE A 182 -6.04 -3.07 -8.33
N SER A 183 -6.51 -3.93 -7.45
CA SER A 183 -6.05 -4.05 -6.06
C SER A 183 -5.22 -5.31 -5.91
N ASP A 184 -3.92 -5.17 -5.86
CA ASP A 184 -2.95 -6.25 -5.81
C ASP A 184 -2.43 -6.43 -4.38
N GLY A 185 -2.72 -7.58 -3.75
CA GLY A 185 -2.21 -7.94 -2.43
C GLY A 185 -2.70 -7.03 -1.30
N ALA A 186 -3.93 -6.49 -1.37
CA ALA A 186 -4.47 -5.65 -0.30
C ALA A 186 -4.72 -6.42 0.99
N TYR A 187 -4.59 -5.73 2.12
CA TYR A 187 -4.78 -6.28 3.47
C TYR A 187 -5.92 -5.59 4.23
N THR A 188 -6.38 -6.24 5.32
CA THR A 188 -7.53 -5.76 6.11
C THR A 188 -7.27 -4.47 6.85
N SER A 189 -6.10 -4.31 7.46
CA SER A 189 -5.67 -3.08 8.15
C SER A 189 -4.15 -3.05 8.33
N PRO A 190 -3.54 -1.86 8.50
CA PRO A 190 -2.13 -1.77 8.87
C PRO A 190 -1.80 -2.52 10.17
N TYR A 191 -2.74 -2.56 11.13
CA TYR A 191 -2.60 -3.33 12.37
C TYR A 191 -2.43 -4.83 12.12
N ASP A 192 -3.25 -5.39 11.22
CA ASP A 192 -3.25 -6.81 10.92
C ASP A 192 -1.98 -7.23 10.19
N ILE A 193 -1.57 -6.44 9.16
CA ILE A 193 -0.38 -6.77 8.38
C ILE A 193 0.90 -6.61 9.21
N ILE A 194 1.04 -5.55 10.00
CA ILE A 194 2.20 -5.37 10.88
C ILE A 194 2.25 -6.50 11.93
N GLY A 195 1.09 -6.86 12.51
CA GLY A 195 1.01 -7.98 13.45
C GLY A 195 1.45 -9.29 12.81
N TYR A 196 1.01 -9.59 11.60
CA TYR A 196 1.45 -10.76 10.84
C TYR A 196 2.95 -10.75 10.56
N ARG A 197 3.50 -9.61 10.11
CA ARG A 197 4.94 -9.48 9.82
C ARG A 197 5.81 -9.65 11.07
N LEU A 198 5.36 -9.19 12.24
CA LEU A 198 6.06 -9.46 13.50
C LEU A 198 6.21 -10.96 13.78
N GLU A 199 5.16 -11.73 13.52
CA GLU A 199 5.20 -13.21 13.71
C GLU A 199 6.00 -13.89 12.60
N ALA A 200 5.81 -13.50 11.35
CA ALA A 200 6.45 -14.12 10.20
C ALA A 200 7.97 -13.87 10.15
N ASP A 201 8.40 -12.60 10.31
CA ASP A 201 9.78 -12.19 10.10
C ASP A 201 10.66 -12.33 11.34
N TYR A 202 10.09 -11.97 12.50
CA TYR A 202 10.88 -11.89 13.74
C TYR A 202 10.58 -13.01 14.72
N LYS A 203 9.60 -13.89 14.42
CA LYS A 203 9.14 -14.97 15.31
C LYS A 203 8.71 -14.45 16.69
N ILE A 204 8.24 -13.21 16.74
CA ILE A 204 7.76 -12.55 17.94
C ILE A 204 6.24 -12.62 17.94
N SER A 205 5.63 -13.09 19.05
CA SER A 205 4.18 -13.01 19.22
C SER A 205 3.70 -11.57 18.98
N LYS A 206 2.69 -11.41 18.12
CA LYS A 206 2.13 -10.09 17.83
C LYS A 206 1.65 -9.36 19.08
N TYR A 207 1.16 -10.08 20.06
CA TYR A 207 0.72 -9.49 21.34
C TYR A 207 1.79 -9.61 22.43
N PRO A 208 2.03 -8.55 23.23
CA PRO A 208 1.38 -7.22 23.20
C PRO A 208 2.02 -6.21 22.22
N ALA A 209 3.08 -6.61 21.49
CA ALA A 209 3.92 -5.72 20.68
C ALA A 209 3.11 -4.82 19.71
N ILE A 210 2.20 -5.40 18.92
CA ILE A 210 1.40 -4.63 17.93
C ILE A 210 0.50 -3.60 18.62
N SER A 211 -0.02 -3.89 19.80
CA SER A 211 -0.85 -2.95 20.55
C SER A 211 -0.06 -1.75 21.05
N ILE A 212 1.20 -1.96 21.45
CA ILE A 212 2.13 -0.91 21.86
C ILE A 212 2.52 -0.05 20.66
N ILE A 213 2.85 -0.68 19.53
CA ILE A 213 3.18 -0.02 18.26
C ILE A 213 2.03 0.89 17.81
N ALA A 214 0.82 0.33 17.73
CA ALA A 214 -0.37 1.06 17.30
C ALA A 214 -0.69 2.26 18.20
N ARG A 215 -0.61 2.06 19.53
CA ARG A 215 -0.81 3.15 20.49
C ARG A 215 0.24 4.25 20.33
N HIS A 216 1.50 3.88 20.13
CA HIS A 216 2.59 4.84 19.97
C HIS A 216 2.40 5.66 18.69
N ILE A 217 2.10 5.04 17.54
CA ILE A 217 1.86 5.71 16.27
C ILE A 217 0.64 6.63 16.38
N LYS A 218 -0.47 6.12 16.95
CA LYS A 218 -1.69 6.93 17.15
C LYS A 218 -1.44 8.17 17.98
N LYS A 219 -0.65 8.04 19.08
CA LYS A 219 -0.29 9.18 19.93
C LYS A 219 0.63 10.18 19.25
N ALA A 220 1.56 9.71 18.40
CA ALA A 220 2.56 10.55 17.76
C ALA A 220 2.01 11.37 16.58
N VAL A 221 1.14 10.77 15.75
CA VAL A 221 0.75 11.34 14.44
C VAL A 221 -0.73 11.21 14.11
N HIS A 222 -1.56 10.78 15.08
CA HIS A 222 -3.01 10.61 14.95
C HIS A 222 -3.44 9.62 13.83
N ILE A 223 -2.58 8.64 13.49
CA ILE A 223 -2.93 7.53 12.59
C ILE A 223 -3.41 6.35 13.43
N ASP A 224 -4.62 5.88 13.19
CA ASP A 224 -5.13 4.65 13.80
C ASP A 224 -4.88 3.45 12.90
N LEU A 225 -3.84 2.66 13.23
CA LEU A 225 -3.51 1.45 12.45
C LEU A 225 -4.64 0.42 12.39
N LYS A 226 -5.65 0.52 13.26
CA LYS A 226 -6.83 -0.36 13.27
C LYS A 226 -7.90 0.08 12.26
N GLU A 227 -7.69 1.17 11.53
CA GLU A 227 -8.55 1.53 10.42
C GLU A 227 -8.63 0.38 9.43
N ASN A 228 -9.85 -0.13 9.23
CA ASN A 228 -10.06 -1.36 8.49
C ASN A 228 -10.62 -1.05 7.10
N THR A 229 -9.84 -1.39 6.08
CA THR A 229 -10.19 -1.19 4.67
C THR A 229 -11.53 -1.86 4.31
N ALA A 230 -11.88 -2.98 4.97
CA ALA A 230 -13.16 -3.65 4.74
C ALA A 230 -14.39 -2.81 5.15
N LYS A 231 -14.21 -1.76 5.98
CA LYS A 231 -15.29 -0.81 6.29
C LYS A 231 -15.54 0.15 5.13
N TYR A 232 -14.50 0.52 4.42
CA TYR A 232 -14.56 1.47 3.31
C TYR A 232 -15.03 0.82 2.01
N VAL A 233 -14.46 -0.34 1.66
CA VAL A 233 -14.78 -1.02 0.38
C VAL A 233 -16.26 -1.35 0.21
N ARG A 234 -17.04 -1.43 1.29
CA ARG A 234 -18.49 -1.65 1.19
C ARG A 234 -19.24 -0.49 0.51
N HIS A 235 -18.61 0.68 0.44
CA HIS A 235 -19.14 1.88 -0.21
C HIS A 235 -18.46 2.16 -1.56
N ASN A 236 -17.54 1.30 -1.99
CA ASN A 236 -16.85 1.47 -3.26
C ASN A 236 -17.77 1.11 -4.44
N ASP A 237 -18.03 2.08 -5.30
CA ASP A 237 -18.84 1.92 -6.51
C ASP A 237 -17.99 1.68 -7.77
N ILE A 238 -16.67 1.90 -7.68
CA ILE A 238 -15.75 1.76 -8.80
C ILE A 238 -15.49 0.27 -9.05
N PRO A 239 -15.60 -0.22 -10.31
CA PRO A 239 -15.26 -1.58 -10.67
C PRO A 239 -13.87 -1.97 -10.19
N THR A 240 -13.75 -3.08 -9.45
CA THR A 240 -12.50 -3.47 -8.80
C THR A 240 -12.11 -4.91 -9.12
N LEU A 241 -10.92 -5.09 -9.69
CA LEU A 241 -10.25 -6.39 -9.78
C LEU A 241 -9.37 -6.55 -8.54
N TYR A 242 -9.73 -7.51 -7.68
CA TYR A 242 -8.89 -7.96 -6.58
C TYR A 242 -7.98 -9.06 -7.09
N PHE A 243 -6.72 -8.89 -6.85
CA PHE A 243 -5.68 -9.78 -7.26
C PHE A 243 -4.84 -10.22 -6.07
N HIS A 244 -4.51 -11.53 -5.96
CA HIS A 244 -3.73 -12.04 -4.84
C HIS A 244 -3.06 -13.36 -5.21
N ALA A 245 -1.79 -13.53 -4.83
CA ALA A 245 -1.13 -14.82 -4.93
C ALA A 245 -1.54 -15.74 -3.76
N LYS A 246 -1.78 -17.02 -4.03
CA LYS A 246 -2.24 -17.99 -3.02
C LYS A 246 -1.22 -18.15 -1.89
N GLU A 247 0.05 -18.20 -2.26
CA GLU A 247 1.17 -18.42 -1.35
C GLU A 247 1.95 -17.13 -1.06
N ASP A 248 1.27 -15.97 -1.09
CA ASP A 248 1.87 -14.68 -0.77
C ASP A 248 2.45 -14.69 0.65
N GLU A 249 3.77 -14.60 0.74
CA GLU A 249 4.50 -14.61 2.01
C GLU A 249 4.45 -13.25 2.72
N PHE A 250 4.10 -12.17 2.01
CA PHE A 250 4.04 -10.80 2.55
C PHE A 250 2.66 -10.46 3.09
N VAL A 251 1.63 -10.70 2.27
CA VAL A 251 0.24 -10.44 2.64
C VAL A 251 -0.56 -11.74 2.52
N PRO A 252 -0.94 -12.38 3.63
CA PRO A 252 -1.68 -13.64 3.57
C PRO A 252 -2.98 -13.52 2.77
N LEU A 253 -3.22 -14.47 1.85
CA LEU A 253 -4.41 -14.52 1.00
C LEU A 253 -5.72 -14.33 1.79
N LYS A 254 -5.79 -14.83 3.03
CA LYS A 254 -6.98 -14.66 3.89
C LYS A 254 -7.39 -13.20 4.11
N MET A 255 -6.48 -12.24 3.89
CA MET A 255 -6.78 -10.82 4.08
C MET A 255 -7.58 -10.21 2.94
N VAL A 256 -7.55 -10.77 1.73
CA VAL A 256 -8.34 -10.25 0.60
C VAL A 256 -9.83 -10.62 0.73
N TYR A 257 -10.17 -11.77 1.30
CA TYR A 257 -11.55 -12.23 1.36
C TYR A 257 -12.52 -11.28 2.07
N PRO A 258 -12.19 -10.70 3.25
CA PRO A 258 -13.06 -9.69 3.86
C PRO A 258 -13.25 -8.44 3.00
N LEU A 259 -12.24 -8.04 2.22
CA LEU A 259 -12.33 -6.90 1.31
C LEU A 259 -13.25 -7.22 0.15
N TYR A 260 -12.99 -8.33 -0.53
CA TYR A 260 -13.82 -8.80 -1.63
C TYR A 260 -15.28 -9.00 -1.21
N ASN A 261 -15.53 -9.73 -0.13
CA ASN A 261 -16.88 -10.06 0.32
C ASN A 261 -17.70 -8.83 0.70
N LYS A 262 -17.08 -7.82 1.31
CA LYS A 262 -17.76 -6.60 1.74
C LYS A 262 -17.93 -5.56 0.63
N ASN A 263 -17.15 -5.60 -0.42
CA ASN A 263 -17.35 -4.72 -1.57
C ASN A 263 -18.69 -5.05 -2.24
N ARG A 264 -19.56 -4.05 -2.36
CA ARG A 264 -20.91 -4.18 -2.97
C ARG A 264 -20.93 -3.79 -4.44
N GLY A 265 -19.87 -3.13 -4.93
CA GLY A 265 -19.73 -2.74 -6.32
C GLY A 265 -19.38 -3.90 -7.25
N LYS A 266 -19.19 -3.59 -8.53
CA LYS A 266 -18.70 -4.55 -9.52
C LYS A 266 -17.31 -5.02 -9.15
N LYS A 267 -17.12 -6.33 -9.01
CA LYS A 267 -15.85 -6.89 -8.52
C LYS A 267 -15.53 -8.22 -9.15
N VAL A 268 -14.25 -8.47 -9.28
CA VAL A 268 -13.68 -9.78 -9.68
C VAL A 268 -12.60 -10.11 -8.66
N LEU A 269 -12.47 -11.38 -8.28
CA LEU A 269 -11.34 -11.88 -7.51
C LEU A 269 -10.58 -12.88 -8.36
N PHE A 270 -9.30 -12.61 -8.58
CA PHE A 270 -8.38 -13.53 -9.21
C PHE A 270 -7.32 -13.97 -8.19
N VAL A 271 -7.23 -15.29 -7.95
CA VAL A 271 -6.25 -15.89 -7.05
C VAL A 271 -5.28 -16.72 -7.87
N LEU A 272 -4.03 -16.31 -7.89
CA LEU A 272 -2.96 -17.05 -8.55
C LEU A 272 -2.55 -18.27 -7.72
N LYS A 273 -2.57 -19.48 -8.32
CA LYS A 273 -2.52 -20.73 -7.55
C LYS A 273 -1.11 -21.19 -7.16
N ASP A 274 -0.11 -20.95 -8.01
CA ASP A 274 1.16 -21.68 -7.94
C ASP A 274 2.39 -20.78 -7.73
N GLU A 275 2.22 -19.50 -7.40
CA GLU A 275 3.30 -18.53 -7.29
C GLU A 275 3.39 -17.91 -5.90
N LYS A 276 4.64 -17.73 -5.45
CA LYS A 276 4.98 -17.19 -4.12
C LYS A 276 5.09 -15.67 -4.11
N TYR A 277 5.30 -15.05 -5.28
CA TYR A 277 5.56 -13.62 -5.38
C TYR A 277 5.14 -12.98 -6.70
N LEU A 278 4.72 -11.75 -6.62
CA LEU A 278 4.06 -10.95 -7.63
C LEU A 278 4.90 -10.50 -8.85
N TYR A 279 6.22 -10.74 -8.86
CA TYR A 279 7.04 -10.45 -10.05
C TYR A 279 6.83 -11.46 -11.18
N GLU A 280 6.34 -12.65 -10.86
CA GLU A 280 6.04 -13.72 -11.82
C GLU A 280 4.70 -13.52 -12.53
N LEU A 281 3.89 -12.55 -12.08
CA LEU A 281 2.59 -12.19 -12.63
C LEU A 281 2.62 -11.73 -14.07
N VAL A 282 3.66 -11.02 -14.45
CA VAL A 282 3.81 -10.46 -15.79
C VAL A 282 3.88 -11.56 -16.85
N GLU A 283 4.18 -12.80 -16.45
CA GLU A 283 4.30 -13.96 -17.35
C GLU A 283 3.10 -14.91 -17.32
N ASN A 284 2.18 -14.77 -16.34
CA ASN A 284 1.03 -15.67 -16.21
C ASN A 284 -0.09 -15.32 -17.18
N ASP A 285 -0.40 -16.23 -18.11
CA ASP A 285 -1.38 -16.01 -19.18
C ASP A 285 -2.82 -15.84 -18.67
N ASP A 286 -3.24 -16.57 -17.64
CA ASP A 286 -4.58 -16.45 -17.05
C ASP A 286 -4.77 -15.07 -16.42
N PHE A 287 -3.70 -14.54 -15.79
CA PHE A 287 -3.71 -13.18 -15.26
C PHE A 287 -3.82 -12.15 -16.38
N LYS A 288 -2.96 -12.24 -17.42
CA LYS A 288 -3.00 -11.35 -18.58
C LYS A 288 -4.39 -11.33 -19.21
N GLN A 289 -5.00 -12.51 -19.38
CA GLN A 289 -6.34 -12.63 -19.94
C GLN A 289 -7.39 -11.96 -19.04
N THR A 290 -7.37 -12.25 -17.74
CA THR A 290 -8.33 -11.69 -16.77
C THR A 290 -8.24 -10.16 -16.74
N LEU A 291 -7.02 -9.62 -16.72
CA LEU A 291 -6.82 -8.19 -16.72
C LEU A 291 -7.24 -7.55 -18.05
N SER A 292 -6.86 -8.15 -19.18
CA SER A 292 -7.28 -7.67 -20.50
C SER A 292 -8.82 -7.57 -20.60
N GLN A 293 -9.53 -8.61 -20.14
CA GLN A 293 -10.99 -8.61 -20.12
C GLN A 293 -11.55 -7.52 -19.18
N PHE A 294 -10.96 -7.35 -18.01
CA PHE A 294 -11.38 -6.34 -17.05
C PHE A 294 -11.16 -4.91 -17.59
N ILE A 295 -9.97 -4.63 -18.14
CA ILE A 295 -9.65 -3.35 -18.76
C ILE A 295 -10.57 -3.04 -19.93
N LYS A 296 -10.75 -3.99 -20.85
CA LYS A 296 -11.65 -3.83 -22.02
C LYS A 296 -13.08 -3.50 -21.61
N LYS A 297 -13.53 -4.04 -20.48
CA LYS A 297 -14.91 -3.83 -20.00
C LYS A 297 -15.14 -2.48 -19.37
N TYR A 298 -14.14 -1.88 -18.72
CA TYR A 298 -14.34 -0.71 -17.87
C TYR A 298 -13.56 0.53 -18.31
N MET A 299 -12.55 0.39 -19.17
CA MET A 299 -11.77 1.52 -19.67
C MET A 299 -12.20 1.96 -21.08
N LYS A 300 -12.89 1.12 -21.83
CA LYS A 300 -13.43 1.47 -23.17
C LYS A 300 -14.66 2.35 -23.16
#